data_36c871e8a0d29197478e4b51012d02a2
#
_entry.id   36c871e8a0d29197478e4b51012d02a2
#
_cell.length_a   1.000
_cell.length_b   1.000
_cell.length_c   1.000
_cell.angle_alpha   90.00
_cell.angle_beta   90.00
_cell.angle_gamma   90.00
#
_symmetry.space_group_name_H-M   'P 1'
#
loop_
_entity.id
_entity.type
_entity.pdbx_description
1 polymer ?
#
loop_
_entity_poly.entity_id
_entity_poly.type
_entity_poly.pdbx_seq_one_letter_code
_entity_poly.pdbx_strand_id
1 'polypeptide(L)' 'KVNPHLHFAVRFCAKEAAIKAIDDRKISLQDIEIKIEKNKPKIILPLGLKGNVSMSHTKNIAIATVIIF' A
#
# COMPACT_ATOMS: atom_id res chain seq x y z
N LYS A 1 3.93 19.32 8.29
CA LYS A 1 4.92 18.65 7.47
C LYS A 1 4.93 17.17 7.71
N VAL A 2 5.12 16.41 6.67
CA VAL A 2 5.08 14.99 6.75
C VAL A 2 6.47 14.44 6.99
N ASN A 3 6.57 13.52 7.94
CA ASN A 3 7.81 12.83 8.23
C ASN A 3 8.08 11.81 7.13
N PRO A 4 9.23 11.91 6.40
CA PRO A 4 9.51 10.97 5.32
C PRO A 4 9.53 9.50 5.76
N HIS A 5 9.98 9.24 6.98
CA HIS A 5 9.99 7.87 7.51
C HIS A 5 8.59 7.31 7.68
N LEU A 6 7.65 8.14 8.11
CA LEU A 6 6.26 7.71 8.24
C LEU A 6 5.62 7.44 6.87
N HIS A 7 5.94 8.27 5.88
CA HIS A 7 5.48 8.04 4.52
C HIS A 7 5.95 6.70 3.99
N PHE A 8 7.22 6.42 4.20
CA PHE A 8 7.78 5.15 3.76
C PHE A 8 7.13 3.98 4.50
N ALA A 9 6.97 4.09 5.81
CA ALA A 9 6.39 3.03 6.61
C ALA A 9 4.95 2.71 6.20
N VAL A 10 4.15 3.74 5.95
CA VAL A 10 2.75 3.57 5.53
C VAL A 10 2.68 2.87 4.19
N ARG A 11 3.52 3.29 3.23
CA ARG A 11 3.55 2.65 1.92
C ARG A 11 4.02 1.20 2.00
N PHE A 12 5.01 0.95 2.83
CA PHE A 12 5.50 -0.41 3.03
C PHE A 12 4.40 -1.30 3.61
N CYS A 13 3.65 -0.80 4.60
CA CYS A 13 2.53 -1.53 5.16
C CYS A 13 1.48 -1.85 4.10
N ALA A 14 1.17 -0.90 3.22
CA ALA A 14 0.20 -1.11 2.17
C ALA A 14 0.66 -2.19 1.19
N LYS A 15 1.94 -2.18 0.82
CA LYS A 15 2.49 -3.19 -0.08
C LYS A 15 2.47 -4.58 0.55
N GLU A 16 2.83 -4.68 1.82
CA GLU A 16 2.80 -5.95 2.53
C GLU A 16 1.37 -6.48 2.64
N ALA A 17 0.41 -5.60 2.93
CA ALA A 17 -0.99 -6.00 2.99
C ALA A 17 -1.48 -6.51 1.63
N ALA A 18 -1.06 -5.87 0.55
CA ALA A 18 -1.43 -6.27 -0.80
C ALA A 18 -0.87 -7.65 -1.14
N ILE A 19 0.39 -7.89 -0.80
CA ILE A 19 1.03 -9.18 -1.06
C ILE A 19 0.29 -10.30 -0.35
N LYS A 20 -0.08 -10.08 0.91
CA LYS A 20 -0.82 -11.08 1.67
C LYS A 20 -2.20 -11.32 1.10
N ALA A 21 -2.85 -10.28 0.61
CA ALA A 21 -4.19 -10.41 0.02
C ALA A 21 -4.15 -11.17 -1.30
N ILE A 22 -3.11 -10.95 -2.11
CA ILE A 22 -2.96 -11.62 -3.39
C ILE A 22 -2.55 -13.08 -3.22
N ASP A 23 -1.70 -13.34 -2.23
CA ASP A 23 -1.25 -14.69 -1.89
C ASP A 23 -0.59 -15.42 -3.07
N ASP A 24 0.24 -14.69 -3.82
CA ASP A 24 0.99 -15.27 -4.94
C ASP A 24 2.47 -15.05 -4.67
N ARG A 25 3.21 -16.14 -4.55
CA ARG A 25 4.63 -16.10 -4.20
C ARG A 25 5.50 -15.45 -5.26
N LYS A 26 5.00 -15.32 -6.49
CA LYS A 26 5.76 -14.69 -7.56
C LYS A 26 5.72 -13.17 -7.50
N ILE A 27 4.86 -12.62 -6.69
CA ILE A 27 4.68 -11.18 -6.57
C ILE A 27 5.55 -10.67 -5.44
N SER A 28 6.33 -9.63 -5.73
CA SER A 28 7.19 -9.00 -4.74
C SER A 28 6.70 -7.58 -4.45
N LEU A 29 7.30 -6.96 -3.44
CA LEU A 29 6.97 -5.59 -3.09
C LEU A 29 7.16 -4.62 -4.26
N GLN A 30 8.13 -4.90 -5.13
CA GLN A 30 8.42 -4.04 -6.27
C GLN A 30 7.32 -4.06 -7.33
N ASP A 31 6.50 -5.10 -7.34
CA ASP A 31 5.41 -5.22 -8.30
C ASP A 31 4.18 -4.42 -7.92
N ILE A 32 4.19 -3.85 -6.74
CA ILE A 32 3.04 -3.10 -6.21
C ILE A 32 3.45 -1.65 -6.04
N GLU A 33 2.65 -0.74 -6.57
CA GLU A 33 2.94 0.68 -6.48
C GLU A 33 1.83 1.40 -5.74
N ILE A 34 2.22 2.33 -4.87
CA ILE A 34 1.29 3.20 -4.15
C ILE A 34 1.52 4.62 -4.65
N LYS A 35 0.48 5.23 -5.20
CA LYS A 35 0.53 6.62 -5.66
C LYS A 35 -0.42 7.46 -4.82
N ILE A 36 -0.05 8.72 -4.64
CA ILE A 36 -0.93 9.69 -4.00
C ILE A 36 -1.41 10.64 -5.09
N GLU A 37 -2.71 10.61 -5.37
CA GLU A 37 -3.34 11.47 -6.36
C GLU A 37 -4.43 12.29 -5.69
N LYS A 38 -4.33 13.61 -5.81
CA LYS A 38 -5.33 14.52 -5.22
C LYS A 38 -5.56 14.21 -3.75
N ASN A 39 -4.49 13.96 -3.02
CA ASN A 39 -4.49 13.65 -1.59
C ASN A 39 -5.13 12.31 -1.25
N LYS A 40 -5.33 11.45 -2.24
CA LYS A 40 -5.89 10.13 -2.01
C LYS A 40 -4.89 9.06 -2.43
N PRO A 41 -4.72 8.01 -1.61
CA PRO A 41 -3.84 6.91 -2.00
C PRO A 41 -4.51 6.05 -3.06
N LYS A 42 -3.69 5.57 -3.98
CA LYS A 42 -4.14 4.68 -5.04
C LYS A 42 -3.14 3.55 -5.15
N ILE A 43 -3.63 2.33 -5.25
CA ILE A 43 -2.76 1.17 -5.38
C ILE A 43 -2.80 0.64 -6.80
N ILE A 44 -1.62 0.33 -7.33
CA ILE A 44 -1.48 -0.27 -8.65
C ILE A 44 -0.95 -1.67 -8.44
N LEU A 45 -1.73 -2.64 -8.88
CA LEU A 45 -1.45 -4.06 -8.65
C LEU A 45 -1.01 -4.73 -9.94
N PRO A 46 -0.22 -5.81 -9.85
CA PRO A 46 0.17 -6.57 -11.02
C PRO A 46 -0.95 -7.48 -11.50
N LEU A 47 -0.75 -8.12 -12.64
CA LEU A 47 -1.64 -9.17 -13.19
C LEU A 47 -3.05 -8.67 -13.50
N GLY A 48 -3.21 -7.38 -13.74
CA GLY A 48 -4.52 -6.81 -14.03
C GLY A 48 -5.45 -6.78 -12.84
N LEU A 49 -4.96 -7.02 -11.64
CA LEU A 49 -5.77 -6.97 -10.43
C LEU A 49 -6.14 -5.54 -10.09
N LYS A 50 -7.30 -5.39 -9.47
CA LYS A 50 -7.79 -4.08 -9.03
C LYS A 50 -8.00 -4.10 -7.53
N GLY A 51 -7.78 -2.97 -6.91
CA GLY A 51 -7.96 -2.87 -5.48
C GLY A 51 -8.06 -1.44 -5.00
N ASN A 52 -8.44 -1.32 -3.75
CA ASN A 52 -8.45 -0.06 -3.03
C ASN A 52 -7.52 -0.16 -1.83
N VAL A 53 -6.92 0.96 -1.47
CA VAL A 53 -6.04 1.03 -0.32
C VAL A 53 -6.47 2.19 0.58
N SER A 54 -6.40 1.94 1.87
CA SER A 54 -6.61 2.97 2.88
C SER A 54 -5.39 2.95 3.80
N MET A 55 -4.85 4.11 4.09
CA MET A 55 -3.65 4.24 4.89
C MET A 55 -3.86 5.28 5.97
N SER A 56 -3.34 5.02 7.15
CA SER A 56 -3.32 6.02 8.20
C SER A 56 -2.09 5.80 9.08
N HIS A 57 -1.73 6.83 9.81
CA HIS A 57 -0.61 6.73 10.71
C HIS A 57 -0.78 7.70 11.87
N THR A 58 -0.19 7.31 12.96
CA THR A 58 0.00 8.19 14.09
C THR A 58 1.49 8.49 14.21
N LYS A 59 1.89 9.09 15.30
CA LYS A 59 3.29 9.38 15.56
C LYS A 59 4.15 8.09 15.56
N ASN A 60 3.58 7.00 16.03
CA ASN A 60 4.33 5.76 16.26
C ASN A 60 3.82 4.54 15.48
N ILE A 61 2.68 4.66 14.81
CA ILE A 61 2.03 3.51 14.19
C ILE A 61 1.62 3.85 12.76
N ALA A 62 1.92 2.95 11.84
CA ALA A 62 1.42 3.02 10.46
C ALA A 62 0.51 1.83 10.21
N ILE A 63 -0.64 2.08 9.60
CA ILE A 63 -1.64 1.05 9.32
C ILE A 63 -2.09 1.20 7.87
N ALA A 64 -2.23 0.07 7.18
CA ALA A 64 -2.78 0.06 5.83
C ALA A 64 -3.74 -1.09 5.67
N THR A 65 -4.80 -0.84 4.92
CA THR A 65 -5.78 -1.86 4.55
C THR A 65 -5.88 -1.91 3.05
N VAL A 66 -5.81 -3.11 2.47
CA VAL A 66 -5.92 -3.31 1.04
C VAL A 66 -7.07 -4.27 0.77
N ILE A 67 -7.95 -3.87 -0.12
CA ILE A 67 -9.06 -4.70 -0.58
C ILE A 67 -8.86 -4.95 -2.06
N ILE A 68 -8.85 -6.22 -2.47
CA ILE A 68 -8.68 -6.61 -3.87
C ILE A 68 -10.00 -7.17 -4.37
N PHE A 69 -10.41 -6.72 -5.55
CA PHE A 69 -11.69 -7.16 -6.14
C PHE A 69 -11.60 -7.37 -7.63
#